data_89f23e15cc4ef72eeebd212b15deac1a
#
_entry.id   89f23e15cc4ef72eeebd212b15deac1a
#
_cell.length_a   1.000
_cell.length_b   1.000
_cell.length_c   1.000
_cell.angle_alpha   90.00
_cell.angle_beta   90.00
_cell.angle_gamma   90.00
#
_symmetry.space_group_name_H-M   'P 1'
#
loop_
_entity.id
_entity.type
_entity.pdbx_description
1 polymer ?
#
loop_
_entity_poly.entity_id
_entity_poly.type
_entity_poly.pdbx_seq_one_letter_code
_entity_poly.pdbx_strand_id
1 'polypeptide(L)'
;IGFDSIRRGGGGANQVSALQLPQLISQENAVVVDVCEAEEFNRGHILNAINIPLKQLQDQLGQLEKFRTKDKPIVLSCRSGQRANRAAAILRKNEFKKVFTLSGGLTAWEKENLPVERKS
;
A
#
# COMPACT_ATOMS: atom_id res chain seq x y z
N ILE A 1 -16.74 5.72 -10.95
CA ILE A 1 -15.43 6.19 -11.25
C ILE A 1 -14.41 5.54 -10.36
N GLY A 2 -13.31 6.05 -10.09
CA GLY A 2 -12.29 5.60 -9.20
C GLY A 2 -12.16 4.10 -9.02
N PHE A 3 -12.99 3.54 -8.20
CA PHE A 3 -12.85 2.13 -7.85
C PHE A 3 -13.28 1.15 -8.94
N ASP A 4 -14.03 1.60 -9.92
CA ASP A 4 -14.45 0.70 -10.99
C ASP A 4 -13.28 0.23 -11.84
N SER A 5 -12.21 1.00 -11.86
CA SER A 5 -11.04 0.65 -12.65
C SER A 5 -10.03 -0.22 -11.89
N ILE A 6 -10.30 -0.51 -10.62
CA ILE A 6 -9.39 -1.31 -9.81
C ILE A 6 -9.62 -2.79 -10.08
N ARG A 7 -8.54 -3.49 -10.39
CA ARG A 7 -8.62 -4.90 -10.71
C ARG A 7 -8.54 -5.76 -9.46
N ARG A 8 -9.27 -6.85 -9.48
CA ARG A 8 -9.12 -7.83 -8.42
C ARG A 8 -8.03 -8.80 -8.85
N GLY A 9 -7.04 -8.94 -7.99
CA GLY A 9 -5.95 -9.85 -8.25
C GLY A 9 -6.31 -11.28 -7.90
N GLY A 10 -5.51 -12.22 -8.34
CA GLY A 10 -5.60 -13.59 -7.89
C GLY A 10 -5.39 -13.63 -6.38
N GLY A 11 -6.03 -14.55 -5.68
CA GLY A 11 -5.96 -14.60 -4.23
C GLY A 11 -6.87 -13.61 -3.56
N GLY A 12 -7.75 -12.94 -4.32
CA GLY A 12 -8.77 -12.09 -3.75
C GLY A 12 -8.35 -10.69 -3.36
N ALA A 13 -7.10 -10.32 -3.60
CA ALA A 13 -6.65 -8.97 -3.27
C ALA A 13 -7.01 -8.02 -4.40
N ASN A 14 -7.52 -6.83 -4.06
CA ASN A 14 -7.72 -5.78 -5.03
C ASN A 14 -6.37 -5.13 -5.33
N GLN A 15 -6.13 -4.87 -6.60
CA GLN A 15 -4.87 -4.28 -7.03
C GLN A 15 -5.08 -2.91 -7.64
N VAL A 16 -4.11 -2.05 -7.42
CA VAL A 16 -4.06 -0.70 -7.98
C VAL A 16 -2.77 -0.59 -8.75
N SER A 17 -2.84 -0.08 -9.98
CA SER A 17 -1.61 0.14 -10.75
C SER A 17 -0.88 1.40 -10.28
N ALA A 18 0.39 1.51 -10.67
CA ALA A 18 1.16 2.72 -10.35
C ALA A 18 0.50 3.97 -10.93
N LEU A 19 -0.10 3.86 -12.11
CA LEU A 19 -0.75 5.02 -12.72
C LEU A 19 -2.08 5.38 -12.07
N GLN A 20 -2.76 4.41 -11.45
CA GLN A 20 -4.02 4.66 -10.76
C GLN A 20 -3.83 5.21 -9.35
N LEU A 21 -2.73 4.86 -8.71
CA LEU A 21 -2.53 5.21 -7.31
C LEU A 21 -2.55 6.71 -7.02
N PRO A 22 -1.90 7.57 -7.81
CA PRO A 22 -1.96 9.00 -7.53
C PRO A 22 -3.38 9.54 -7.48
N GLN A 23 -4.25 9.07 -8.36
CA GLN A 23 -5.63 9.50 -8.37
C GLN A 23 -6.38 9.00 -7.14
N LEU A 24 -6.12 7.77 -6.72
CA LEU A 24 -6.73 7.23 -5.51
C LEU A 24 -6.31 8.03 -4.29
N ILE A 25 -5.04 8.43 -4.23
CA ILE A 25 -4.56 9.26 -3.14
C ILE A 25 -5.26 10.62 -3.13
N SER A 26 -5.35 11.27 -4.29
CA SER A 26 -5.91 12.62 -4.34
C SER A 26 -7.41 12.65 -4.18
N GLN A 27 -8.12 11.67 -4.70
CA GLN A 27 -9.59 11.67 -4.67
C GLN A 27 -10.18 10.95 -3.47
N GLU A 28 -9.51 9.90 -2.99
CA GLU A 28 -10.06 9.07 -1.91
C GLU A 28 -9.25 9.16 -0.63
N ASN A 29 -8.20 9.97 -0.62
CA ASN A 29 -7.30 10.09 0.54
C ASN A 29 -6.66 8.75 0.91
N ALA A 30 -6.31 7.96 -0.09
CA ALA A 30 -5.67 6.68 0.13
C ALA A 30 -4.35 6.85 0.87
N VAL A 31 -4.06 5.90 1.74
CA VAL A 31 -2.83 5.89 2.53
C VAL A 31 -1.97 4.74 2.02
N VAL A 32 -0.70 5.03 1.73
CA VAL A 32 0.24 4.00 1.29
C VAL A 32 1.02 3.48 2.49
N VAL A 33 1.00 2.17 2.68
CA VAL A 33 1.75 1.52 3.74
C VAL A 33 2.81 0.63 3.08
N ASP A 34 4.06 0.97 3.32
CA ASP A 34 5.20 0.21 2.78
C ASP A 34 5.60 -0.84 3.80
N VAL A 35 5.54 -2.10 3.39
CA VAL A 35 5.82 -3.22 4.31
C VAL A 35 7.21 -3.82 4.13
N CYS A 36 8.09 -3.08 3.50
CA CYS A 36 9.50 -3.44 3.42
C CYS A 36 10.18 -3.17 4.76
N GLU A 37 11.38 -3.72 4.92
CA GLU A 37 12.20 -3.41 6.08
C GLU A 37 12.62 -1.94 6.06
N ALA A 38 12.91 -1.40 7.24
CA ALA A 38 13.26 0.02 7.37
C ALA A 38 14.41 0.43 6.45
N GLU A 39 15.41 -0.43 6.31
CA GLU A 39 16.55 -0.12 5.45
C GLU A 39 16.15 0.01 3.99
N GLU A 40 15.27 -0.88 3.54
CA GLU A 40 14.75 -0.80 2.16
C GLU A 40 13.94 0.48 1.98
N PHE A 41 13.08 0.77 2.94
CA PHE A 41 12.26 1.97 2.92
C PHE A 41 13.10 3.23 2.82
N ASN A 42 14.19 3.27 3.58
CA ASN A 42 15.06 4.46 3.58
C ASN A 42 15.78 4.65 2.25
N ARG A 43 16.02 3.58 1.50
CA ARG A 43 16.68 3.67 0.20
C ARG A 43 15.75 4.19 -0.90
N GLY A 44 14.45 4.11 -0.66
CA GLY A 44 13.48 4.63 -1.62
C GLY A 44 12.09 4.12 -1.32
N HIS A 45 11.14 5.04 -1.26
CA HIS A 45 9.74 4.69 -1.01
C HIS A 45 8.83 5.72 -1.66
N ILE A 46 7.58 5.36 -1.80
CA ILE A 46 6.57 6.27 -2.36
C ILE A 46 6.39 7.46 -1.43
N LEU A 47 6.29 8.64 -2.02
CA LEU A 47 6.13 9.89 -1.29
C LEU A 47 5.00 9.77 -0.26
N ASN A 48 5.29 10.14 0.99
CA ASN A 48 4.34 10.13 2.11
C ASN A 48 3.92 8.75 2.60
N ALA A 49 4.56 7.67 2.13
CA ALA A 49 4.22 6.33 2.60
C ALA A 49 4.62 6.15 4.06
N ILE A 50 3.82 5.35 4.76
CA ILE A 50 4.11 4.96 6.14
C ILE A 50 4.82 3.62 6.09
N ASN A 51 5.92 3.47 6.83
CA ASN A 51 6.64 2.21 6.87
C ASN A 51 6.23 1.37 8.07
N ILE A 52 5.68 0.20 7.80
CA ILE A 52 5.39 -0.80 8.83
C ILE A 52 5.85 -2.13 8.25
N PRO A 53 7.05 -2.60 8.61
CA PRO A 53 7.55 -3.87 8.06
C PRO A 53 6.57 -5.02 8.28
N LEU A 54 6.50 -5.91 7.33
CA LEU A 54 5.53 -7.01 7.35
C LEU A 54 5.56 -7.78 8.68
N LYS A 55 6.75 -8.05 9.22
CA LYS A 55 6.87 -8.80 10.47
C LYS A 55 6.23 -8.10 11.65
N GLN A 56 6.12 -6.78 11.59
CA GLN A 56 5.60 -5.98 12.69
C GLN A 56 4.14 -5.60 12.50
N LEU A 57 3.60 -5.86 11.33
CA LEU A 57 2.28 -5.35 10.97
C LEU A 57 1.19 -5.76 11.96
N GLN A 58 1.14 -7.05 12.32
CA GLN A 58 0.11 -7.53 13.23
C GLN A 58 0.15 -6.81 14.58
N ASP A 59 1.35 -6.53 15.07
CA ASP A 59 1.51 -5.88 16.37
C ASP A 59 1.31 -4.37 16.30
N GLN A 60 1.31 -3.80 15.10
CA GLN A 60 1.22 -2.36 14.92
C GLN A 60 -0.04 -1.91 14.19
N LEU A 61 -1.07 -2.74 14.17
CA LEU A 61 -2.32 -2.39 13.52
C LEU A 61 -2.94 -1.13 14.11
N GLY A 62 -2.65 -0.84 15.36
CA GLY A 62 -3.15 0.38 16.01
C GLY A 62 -2.79 1.66 15.26
N GLN A 63 -1.65 1.66 14.57
CA GLN A 63 -1.25 2.83 13.79
C GLN A 63 -2.19 3.09 12.61
N LEU A 64 -2.92 2.08 12.17
CA LEU A 64 -3.79 2.18 11.01
C LEU A 64 -5.26 2.29 11.37
N GLU A 65 -5.57 2.18 12.66
CA GLU A 65 -6.97 2.14 13.08
C GLU A 65 -7.75 3.39 12.66
N LYS A 66 -7.13 4.55 12.72
CA LYS A 66 -7.81 5.78 12.32
C LYS A 66 -8.22 5.77 10.85
N PHE A 67 -7.47 5.07 10.01
CA PHE A 67 -7.82 4.98 8.60
C PHE A 67 -8.97 4.00 8.39
N ARG A 68 -8.99 2.92 9.18
CA ARG A 68 -10.08 1.96 9.12
C ARG A 68 -11.40 2.60 9.52
N THR A 69 -11.41 3.36 10.60
CA THR A 69 -12.63 4.00 11.09
C THR A 69 -13.12 5.11 10.16
N LYS A 70 -12.22 5.76 9.46
CA LYS A 70 -12.59 6.78 8.48
C LYS A 70 -12.82 6.21 7.09
N ASP A 71 -12.75 4.90 6.99
CA ASP A 71 -13.01 4.18 5.73
C ASP A 71 -12.11 4.63 4.59
N LYS A 72 -10.86 4.97 4.91
CA LYS A 72 -9.89 5.38 3.90
C LYS A 72 -9.23 4.15 3.27
N PRO A 73 -9.02 4.18 1.95
CA PRO A 73 -8.31 3.07 1.32
C PRO A 73 -6.88 2.97 1.82
N ILE A 74 -6.43 1.75 2.07
CA ILE A 74 -5.04 1.48 2.41
C ILE A 74 -4.44 0.70 1.26
N VAL A 75 -3.34 1.21 0.71
CA VAL A 75 -2.64 0.56 -0.39
C VAL A 75 -1.30 0.07 0.12
N LEU A 76 -1.11 -1.24 0.06
CA LEU A 76 0.11 -1.85 0.56
C LEU A 76 1.14 -1.92 -0.54
N SER A 77 2.37 -1.57 -0.22
CA SER A 77 3.46 -1.52 -1.16
C SER A 77 4.66 -2.29 -0.62
N CYS A 78 5.38 -2.94 -1.51
CA CYS A 78 6.68 -3.52 -1.21
C CYS A 78 7.49 -3.43 -2.51
N ARG A 79 8.62 -4.14 -2.60
CA ARG A 79 9.46 -4.02 -3.79
C ARG A 79 8.74 -4.54 -5.05
N SER A 80 8.15 -5.74 -4.97
CA SER A 80 7.58 -6.38 -6.16
C SER A 80 6.14 -6.84 -6.00
N GLY A 81 5.58 -6.79 -4.79
CA GLY A 81 4.18 -7.13 -4.55
C GLY A 81 3.92 -8.31 -3.64
N GLN A 82 4.87 -9.20 -3.44
CA GLN A 82 4.62 -10.42 -2.67
C GLN A 82 4.36 -10.17 -1.19
N ARG A 83 5.18 -9.34 -0.57
CA ARG A 83 4.99 -9.00 0.85
C ARG A 83 3.70 -8.20 1.04
N ALA A 84 3.39 -7.35 0.06
CA ALA A 84 2.14 -6.57 0.12
C ALA A 84 0.92 -7.49 0.11
N ASN A 85 0.95 -8.57 -0.65
CA ASN A 85 -0.16 -9.52 -0.66
C ASN A 85 -0.37 -10.17 0.70
N ARG A 86 0.72 -10.52 1.38
CA ARG A 86 0.63 -11.08 2.72
C ARG A 86 0.08 -10.06 3.70
N ALA A 87 0.54 -8.82 3.57
CA ALA A 87 0.06 -7.73 4.43
C ALA A 87 -1.44 -7.50 4.23
N ALA A 88 -1.90 -7.56 2.98
CA ALA A 88 -3.32 -7.39 2.70
C ALA A 88 -4.15 -8.45 3.40
N ALA A 89 -3.67 -9.69 3.41
CA ALA A 89 -4.38 -10.77 4.10
C ALA A 89 -4.49 -10.50 5.60
N ILE A 90 -3.41 -9.98 6.20
CA ILE A 90 -3.41 -9.63 7.62
C ILE A 90 -4.44 -8.55 7.90
N LEU A 91 -4.47 -7.49 7.08
CA LEU A 91 -5.42 -6.41 7.30
C LEU A 91 -6.86 -6.87 7.14
N ARG A 92 -7.14 -7.69 6.14
CA ARG A 92 -8.51 -8.19 5.96
C ARG A 92 -8.96 -9.06 7.11
N LYS A 93 -8.05 -9.86 7.64
CA LYS A 93 -8.33 -10.70 8.79
C LYS A 93 -8.68 -9.86 10.01
N ASN A 94 -8.19 -8.64 10.06
CA ASN A 94 -8.43 -7.71 11.15
C ASN A 94 -9.47 -6.66 10.77
N GLU A 95 -10.34 -7.01 9.81
CA GLU A 95 -11.54 -6.24 9.45
C GLU A 95 -11.29 -4.89 8.79
N PHE A 96 -10.15 -4.75 8.16
CA PHE A 96 -9.92 -3.63 7.26
C PHE A 96 -10.57 -3.97 5.93
N LYS A 97 -11.44 -3.11 5.44
CA LYS A 97 -12.25 -3.43 4.26
C LYS A 97 -11.71 -2.86 2.95
N LYS A 98 -11.20 -1.65 2.96
CA LYS A 98 -10.68 -1.02 1.76
C LYS A 98 -9.18 -1.23 1.68
N VAL A 99 -8.79 -2.45 1.32
CA VAL A 99 -7.40 -2.88 1.29
C VAL A 99 -7.01 -3.24 -0.13
N PHE A 100 -5.94 -2.61 -0.60
CA PHE A 100 -5.44 -2.79 -1.95
C PHE A 100 -3.94 -3.07 -1.91
N THR A 101 -3.41 -3.62 -2.99
CA THR A 101 -1.97 -3.77 -3.16
C THR A 101 -1.54 -3.05 -4.42
N LEU A 102 -0.34 -2.48 -4.38
CA LEU A 102 0.22 -1.82 -5.56
C LEU A 102 0.81 -2.88 -6.48
N SER A 103 0.22 -3.00 -7.66
CA SER A 103 0.65 -3.97 -8.65
C SER A 103 2.09 -3.68 -9.07
N GLY A 104 2.97 -4.68 -8.94
CA GLY A 104 4.38 -4.51 -9.27
C GLY A 104 5.18 -3.72 -8.26
N GLY A 105 4.54 -3.23 -7.20
CA GLY A 105 5.21 -2.56 -6.09
C GLY A 105 6.01 -1.32 -6.49
N LEU A 106 7.01 -1.03 -5.69
CA LEU A 106 7.86 0.15 -5.92
C LEU A 106 8.55 0.11 -7.28
N THR A 107 8.90 -1.08 -7.75
CA THR A 107 9.52 -1.21 -9.07
C THR A 107 8.63 -0.65 -10.17
N ALA A 108 7.34 -0.97 -10.14
CA ALA A 108 6.40 -0.44 -11.12
C ALA A 108 6.21 1.07 -10.98
N TRP A 109 6.19 1.55 -9.73
CA TRP A 109 6.06 2.98 -9.44
C TRP A 109 7.23 3.77 -10.06
N GLU A 110 8.45 3.23 -9.86
CA GLU A 110 9.65 3.89 -10.39
C GLU A 110 9.71 3.86 -11.91
N LYS A 111 9.22 2.79 -12.53
CA LYS A 111 9.17 2.72 -13.99
C LYS A 111 8.30 3.82 -14.60
N GLU A 112 7.31 4.28 -13.85
CA GLU A 112 6.44 5.36 -14.32
C GLU A 112 6.97 6.73 -13.93
N ASN A 113 8.18 6.79 -13.38
CA ASN A 113 8.84 8.05 -12.97
C ASN A 113 8.02 8.84 -11.95
N LEU A 114 7.34 8.14 -11.06
CA LEU A 114 6.54 8.78 -10.02
C LEU A 114 7.40 9.10 -8.80
N PRO A 115 6.98 10.07 -7.96
CA PRO A 115 7.85 10.59 -6.90
C PRO A 115 8.21 9.57 -5.84
N VAL A 116 9.49 9.50 -5.52
CA VAL A 116 9.99 8.68 -4.40
C VAL A 116 10.78 9.56 -3.47
N GLU A 117 10.81 9.15 -2.21
CA GLU A 117 11.61 9.79 -1.18
C GLU A 117 12.68 8.83 -0.70
N ARG A 118 13.78 9.39 -0.23
CA ARG A 118 14.84 8.63 0.41
C ARG A 118 15.17 9.28 1.74
N LYS A 119 15.49 8.46 2.71
CA LYS A 119 15.95 8.94 4.00
C LYS A 119 17.41 8.64 4.15
N SER A 120 18.17 9.63 4.54
CA SER A 120 19.60 9.44 4.76
C SER A 120 19.90 8.97 6.19
#